data_c1582b39458cbfac2c293ddc8f0fdfea
#
_entry.id   c1582b39458cbfac2c293ddc8f0fdfea
#
_cell.length_a   1.000
_cell.length_b   1.000
_cell.length_c   1.000
_cell.angle_alpha   90.00
_cell.angle_beta   90.00
_cell.angle_gamma   90.00
#
_symmetry.space_group_name_H-M   'P 1'
#
loop_
_entity.id
_entity.type
_entity.pdbx_description
1 polymer ?
#
loop_
_entity_poly.entity_id
_entity_poly.type
_entity_poly.pdbx_seq_one_letter_code
_entity_poly.pdbx_strand_id
1 'polypeptide(L)'
;MKTKKVALFGMLVALAFIFSYIEHLIPLPLPTGVKLGVANIVILVALYFLGVKEAAAISFVRILLSGFAFGISTVPYSLVGGSLSLLIMALMKKSDKFGIPGVSVTGSVFHNIGQTLVAMWLLGTNTMYYFPLLLFSGIIAGILI
;
A
#
# COMPACT_ATOMS: atom_id res chain seq x y z
N MET A 1 3.84 -28.41 -3.59
CA MET A 1 3.72 -27.24 -2.70
C MET A 1 4.43 -26.00 -3.23
N LYS A 2 5.67 -26.12 -3.68
CA LYS A 2 6.43 -24.98 -4.23
C LYS A 2 5.74 -24.32 -5.44
N THR A 3 5.23 -25.11 -6.38
CA THR A 3 4.57 -24.58 -7.60
C THR A 3 3.30 -23.80 -7.30
N LYS A 4 2.46 -24.29 -6.38
CA LYS A 4 1.25 -23.56 -5.95
C LYS A 4 1.58 -22.24 -5.26
N LYS A 5 2.64 -22.21 -4.45
CA LYS A 5 3.09 -20.99 -3.77
C LYS A 5 3.62 -19.95 -4.76
N VAL A 6 4.38 -20.38 -5.76
CA VAL A 6 4.89 -19.51 -6.83
C VAL A 6 3.74 -18.97 -7.69
N ALA A 7 2.79 -19.82 -8.05
CA ALA A 7 1.61 -19.40 -8.83
C ALA A 7 0.77 -18.37 -8.05
N LEU A 8 0.54 -18.60 -6.76
CA LEU A 8 -0.17 -17.65 -5.89
C LEU A 8 0.60 -16.34 -5.76
N PHE A 9 1.92 -16.39 -5.60
CA PHE A 9 2.77 -15.20 -5.55
C PHE A 9 2.63 -14.37 -6.83
N GLY A 10 2.78 -14.98 -8.00
CA GLY A 10 2.65 -14.32 -9.30
C GLY A 10 1.25 -13.71 -9.50
N MET A 11 0.21 -14.42 -9.10
CA MET A 11 -1.17 -13.93 -9.17
C MET A 11 -1.39 -12.72 -8.26
N LEU A 12 -0.86 -12.74 -7.04
CA LEU A 12 -0.96 -11.60 -6.11
C LEU A 12 -0.16 -10.39 -6.60
N VAL A 13 1.01 -10.59 -7.21
CA VAL A 13 1.76 -9.50 -7.85
C VAL A 13 0.94 -8.86 -8.96
N ALA A 14 0.37 -9.68 -9.85
CA ALA A 14 -0.47 -9.19 -10.94
C ALA A 14 -1.70 -8.43 -10.43
N LEU A 15 -2.38 -8.96 -9.43
CA LEU A 15 -3.55 -8.32 -8.82
C LEU A 15 -3.18 -7.00 -8.13
N ALA A 16 -2.07 -6.96 -7.41
CA ALA A 16 -1.57 -5.73 -6.77
C ALA A 16 -1.23 -4.66 -7.82
N PHE A 17 -0.66 -5.06 -8.94
CA PHE A 17 -0.38 -4.15 -10.05
C PHE A 17 -1.66 -3.63 -10.71
N ILE A 18 -2.65 -4.51 -10.94
CA ILE A 18 -3.96 -4.12 -11.48
C ILE A 18 -4.64 -3.08 -10.58
N PHE A 19 -4.66 -3.28 -9.27
CA PHE A 19 -5.21 -2.29 -8.35
C PHE A 19 -4.43 -0.97 -8.36
N SER A 20 -3.11 -1.02 -8.46
CA SER A 20 -2.30 0.19 -8.64
C SER A 20 -2.62 0.92 -9.95
N TYR A 21 -2.91 0.19 -11.02
CA TYR A 21 -3.33 0.75 -12.31
C TYR A 21 -4.70 1.41 -12.21
N ILE A 22 -5.67 0.74 -11.56
CA ILE A 22 -7.01 1.30 -11.34
C ILE A 22 -6.92 2.60 -10.52
N GLU A 23 -6.12 2.62 -9.45
CA GLU A 23 -5.88 3.84 -8.67
C GLU A 23 -5.31 4.97 -9.52
N HIS A 24 -4.39 4.64 -10.44
CA HIS A 24 -3.78 5.63 -11.32
C HIS A 24 -4.78 6.25 -12.30
N LEU A 25 -5.81 5.50 -12.71
CA LEU A 25 -6.86 5.98 -13.60
C LEU A 25 -7.89 6.91 -12.90
N ILE A 26 -7.97 6.89 -11.58
CA ILE A 26 -8.90 7.74 -10.84
C ILE A 26 -8.32 9.15 -10.73
N PRO A 27 -8.98 10.17 -11.32
CA PRO A 27 -8.50 11.54 -11.27
C PRO A 27 -8.82 12.15 -9.89
N LEU A 28 -7.92 11.99 -8.95
CA LEU A 28 -8.03 12.58 -7.63
C LEU A 28 -7.21 13.88 -7.54
N PRO A 29 -7.69 14.89 -6.81
CA PRO A 29 -6.96 16.12 -6.57
C PRO A 29 -5.86 15.90 -5.51
N LEU A 30 -4.97 14.94 -5.77
CA LEU A 30 -3.86 14.59 -4.89
C LEU A 30 -2.52 15.03 -5.49
N PRO A 31 -1.49 15.26 -4.68
CA PRO A 31 -0.15 15.52 -5.18
C PRO A 31 0.33 14.39 -6.09
N THR A 32 1.11 14.74 -7.09
CA THR A 32 1.67 13.76 -8.05
C THR A 32 2.42 12.65 -7.32
N GLY A 33 2.03 11.42 -7.57
CA GLY A 33 2.66 10.23 -6.99
C GLY A 33 1.96 9.67 -5.74
N VAL A 34 1.08 10.45 -5.11
CA VAL A 34 0.29 10.00 -3.96
C VAL A 34 -0.90 9.15 -4.44
N LYS A 35 -1.17 8.04 -3.76
CA LYS A 35 -2.24 7.08 -4.09
C LYS A 35 -3.09 6.77 -2.87
N LEU A 36 -4.31 6.28 -3.09
CA LEU A 36 -5.24 5.90 -2.00
C LEU A 36 -4.78 4.68 -1.19
N GLY A 37 -3.99 3.81 -1.81
CA GLY A 37 -3.48 2.60 -1.15
C GLY A 37 -4.39 1.37 -1.31
N VAL A 38 -5.27 1.35 -2.32
CA VAL A 38 -6.16 0.20 -2.58
C VAL A 38 -5.36 -1.09 -2.82
N ALA A 39 -4.21 -1.00 -3.49
CA ALA A 39 -3.32 -2.14 -3.68
C ALA A 39 -2.82 -2.78 -2.37
N ASN A 40 -2.95 -2.08 -1.25
CA ASN A 40 -2.58 -2.59 0.07
C ASN A 40 -3.45 -3.77 0.52
N ILE A 41 -4.67 -3.89 -0.04
CA ILE A 41 -5.54 -5.07 0.11
C ILE A 41 -4.77 -6.36 -0.21
N VAL A 42 -4.08 -6.36 -1.35
CA VAL A 42 -3.36 -7.55 -1.81
C VAL A 42 -2.19 -7.85 -0.89
N ILE A 43 -1.53 -6.83 -0.38
CA ILE A 43 -0.43 -6.99 0.58
C ILE A 43 -0.93 -7.58 1.90
N LEU A 44 -2.11 -7.16 2.36
CA LEU A 44 -2.76 -7.75 3.54
C LEU A 44 -3.08 -9.24 3.31
N VAL A 45 -3.67 -9.60 2.17
CA VAL A 45 -3.94 -10.98 1.81
C VAL A 45 -2.64 -11.79 1.78
N ALA A 46 -1.60 -11.28 1.13
CA ALA A 46 -0.29 -11.92 1.09
C ALA A 46 0.30 -12.13 2.48
N LEU A 47 0.18 -11.14 3.36
CA LEU A 47 0.65 -11.20 4.74
C LEU A 47 -0.01 -12.32 5.54
N TYR A 48 -1.32 -12.54 5.34
CA TYR A 48 -2.06 -13.57 6.05
C TYR A 48 -1.88 -14.97 5.46
N PHE A 49 -1.80 -15.09 4.14
CA PHE A 49 -1.71 -16.40 3.45
C PHE A 49 -0.27 -16.89 3.23
N LEU A 50 0.66 -15.99 2.95
CA LEU A 50 2.03 -16.36 2.60
C LEU A 50 3.05 -15.98 3.68
N GLY A 51 2.81 -14.90 4.43
CA GLY A 51 3.69 -14.40 5.47
C GLY A 51 4.37 -13.08 5.12
N VAL A 52 5.14 -12.55 6.06
CA VAL A 52 5.76 -11.22 5.99
C VAL A 52 6.77 -11.10 4.84
N LYS A 53 7.61 -12.13 4.64
CA LYS A 53 8.67 -12.12 3.61
C LYS A 53 8.08 -12.05 2.21
N GLU A 54 7.07 -12.87 1.94
CA GLU A 54 6.39 -12.91 0.65
C GLU A 54 5.57 -11.64 0.42
N ALA A 55 4.89 -11.13 1.44
CA ALA A 55 4.18 -9.86 1.36
C ALA A 55 5.12 -8.69 1.04
N ALA A 56 6.31 -8.65 1.66
CA ALA A 56 7.35 -7.67 1.36
C ALA A 56 7.85 -7.79 -0.08
N ALA A 57 8.10 -9.00 -0.56
CA ALA A 57 8.55 -9.25 -1.93
C ALA A 57 7.47 -8.83 -2.95
N ILE A 58 6.20 -9.17 -2.73
CA ILE A 58 5.08 -8.76 -3.58
C ILE A 58 4.96 -7.24 -3.61
N SER A 59 5.04 -6.58 -2.46
CA SER A 59 5.00 -5.13 -2.36
C SER A 59 6.14 -4.47 -3.15
N PHE A 60 7.35 -4.98 -3.00
CA PHE A 60 8.53 -4.46 -3.69
C PHE A 60 8.41 -4.61 -5.22
N VAL A 61 8.06 -5.80 -5.71
CA VAL A 61 7.87 -6.04 -7.15
C VAL A 61 6.77 -5.15 -7.72
N ARG A 62 5.65 -5.02 -7.02
CA ARG A 62 4.57 -4.11 -7.41
C ARG A 62 5.04 -2.66 -7.51
N ILE A 63 5.84 -2.19 -6.55
CA ILE A 63 6.36 -0.81 -6.54
C ILE A 63 7.25 -0.57 -7.75
N LEU A 64 8.13 -1.50 -8.07
CA LEU A 64 8.99 -1.41 -9.27
C LEU A 64 8.15 -1.37 -10.55
N LEU A 65 7.19 -2.28 -10.71
CA LEU A 65 6.30 -2.32 -11.86
C LEU A 65 5.50 -1.01 -12.00
N SER A 66 4.99 -0.49 -10.89
CA SER A 66 4.27 0.80 -10.88
C SER A 66 5.17 1.96 -11.25
N GLY A 67 6.43 1.96 -10.83
CA GLY A 67 7.42 2.96 -11.20
C GLY A 67 7.72 2.99 -12.69
N PHE A 68 7.83 1.81 -13.32
CA PHE A 68 7.99 1.70 -14.77
C PHE A 68 6.75 2.12 -15.53
N ALA A 69 5.55 1.77 -15.06
CA ALA A 69 4.30 2.02 -15.77
C ALA A 69 3.80 3.46 -15.61
N PHE A 70 3.94 4.06 -14.42
CA PHE A 70 3.31 5.34 -14.06
C PHE A 70 4.31 6.48 -13.80
N GLY A 71 5.59 6.17 -13.87
CA GLY A 71 6.67 7.11 -13.65
C GLY A 71 7.44 6.86 -12.35
N ILE A 72 8.74 7.06 -12.44
CA ILE A 72 9.68 6.78 -11.34
C ILE A 72 9.44 7.67 -10.12
N SER A 73 8.80 8.82 -10.31
CA SER A 73 8.42 9.75 -9.24
C SER A 73 7.44 9.14 -8.23
N THR A 74 6.69 8.09 -8.62
CA THR A 74 5.75 7.41 -7.71
C THR A 74 6.44 6.44 -6.75
N VAL A 75 7.68 6.05 -7.05
CA VAL A 75 8.42 5.03 -6.29
C VAL A 75 8.68 5.44 -4.84
N PRO A 76 9.20 6.64 -4.53
CA PRO A 76 9.48 7.04 -3.15
C PRO A 76 8.23 7.00 -2.26
N TYR A 77 7.10 7.49 -2.77
CA TYR A 77 5.82 7.49 -2.05
C TYR A 77 5.35 6.08 -1.72
N SER A 78 5.37 5.22 -2.74
CA SER A 78 4.94 3.83 -2.58
C SER A 78 5.90 3.01 -1.71
N LEU A 79 7.21 3.31 -1.77
CA LEU A 79 8.22 2.61 -0.99
C LEU A 79 8.07 2.91 0.50
N VAL A 80 8.04 4.19 0.88
CA VAL A 80 7.90 4.60 2.28
C VAL A 80 6.52 4.23 2.81
N GLY A 81 5.45 4.54 2.08
CA GLY A 81 4.09 4.20 2.48
C GLY A 81 3.87 2.69 2.59
N GLY A 82 4.33 1.92 1.61
CA GLY A 82 4.20 0.46 1.60
C GLY A 82 5.01 -0.23 2.70
N SER A 83 6.24 0.22 2.92
CA SER A 83 7.10 -0.33 3.97
C SER A 83 6.55 -0.05 5.37
N LEU A 84 6.12 1.18 5.62
CA LEU A 84 5.53 1.57 6.90
C LEU A 84 4.22 0.81 7.17
N SER A 85 3.36 0.72 6.16
CA SER A 85 2.11 -0.05 6.24
C SER A 85 2.37 -1.52 6.57
N LEU A 86 3.27 -2.17 5.82
CA LEU A 86 3.58 -3.59 6.03
C LEU A 86 4.19 -3.84 7.42
N LEU A 87 5.09 -2.97 7.86
CA LEU A 87 5.69 -3.06 9.19
C LEU A 87 4.62 -3.05 10.29
N ILE A 88 3.72 -2.08 10.25
CA ILE A 88 2.65 -1.93 11.23
C ILE A 88 1.66 -3.10 11.17
N MET A 89 1.24 -3.51 9.97
CA MET A 89 0.38 -4.67 9.79
C MET A 89 1.02 -5.96 10.33
N ALA A 90 2.31 -6.17 10.11
CA ALA A 90 3.03 -7.33 10.61
C ALA A 90 3.11 -7.34 12.15
N LEU A 91 3.38 -6.17 12.75
CA LEU A 91 3.41 -6.03 14.21
C LEU A 91 2.04 -6.26 14.82
N MET A 92 0.98 -5.71 14.24
CA MET A 92 -0.39 -5.91 14.72
C MET A 92 -0.85 -7.37 14.57
N LYS A 93 -0.53 -8.00 13.45
CA LYS A 93 -0.80 -9.43 13.24
C LYS A 93 -0.10 -10.28 14.29
N LYS A 94 1.16 -9.97 14.61
CA LYS A 94 1.94 -10.70 15.62
C LYS A 94 1.36 -10.54 17.05
N SER A 95 0.75 -9.40 17.36
CA SER A 95 0.17 -9.16 18.68
C SER A 95 -1.10 -9.98 18.95
N ASP A 96 -1.75 -10.45 17.87
CA ASP A 96 -2.99 -11.27 17.90
C ASP A 96 -4.18 -10.65 18.67
N LYS A 97 -4.10 -9.34 18.92
CA LYS A 97 -5.14 -8.57 19.65
C LYS A 97 -6.15 -7.89 18.73
N PHE A 98 -5.83 -7.82 17.43
CA PHE A 98 -6.61 -7.08 16.45
C PHE A 98 -7.16 -8.01 15.38
N GLY A 99 -8.43 -7.83 15.04
CA GLY A 99 -9.04 -8.53 13.91
C GLY A 99 -8.48 -8.03 12.57
N ILE A 100 -8.72 -8.79 11.50
CA ILE A 100 -8.28 -8.45 10.14
C ILE A 100 -8.71 -7.02 9.74
N PRO A 101 -9.96 -6.56 10.01
CA PRO A 101 -10.36 -5.18 9.70
C PRO A 101 -9.50 -4.13 10.41
N GLY A 102 -9.16 -4.34 11.68
CA GLY A 102 -8.30 -3.43 12.43
C GLY A 102 -6.89 -3.34 11.84
N VAL A 103 -6.30 -4.47 11.48
CA VAL A 103 -5.00 -4.53 10.80
C VAL A 103 -5.06 -3.82 9.44
N SER A 104 -6.13 -4.03 8.68
CA SER A 104 -6.34 -3.41 7.38
C SER A 104 -6.43 -1.89 7.46
N VAL A 105 -7.30 -1.37 8.33
CA VAL A 105 -7.49 0.08 8.51
C VAL A 105 -6.19 0.74 8.96
N THR A 106 -5.52 0.16 9.94
CA THR A 106 -4.26 0.70 10.45
C THR A 106 -3.18 0.68 9.37
N GLY A 107 -3.07 -0.41 8.60
CA GLY A 107 -2.15 -0.50 7.46
C GLY A 107 -2.38 0.58 6.42
N SER A 108 -3.64 0.83 6.05
CA SER A 108 -4.01 1.86 5.09
C SER A 108 -3.71 3.27 5.61
N VAL A 109 -4.01 3.55 6.86
CA VAL A 109 -3.69 4.84 7.51
C VAL A 109 -2.18 5.09 7.53
N PHE A 110 -1.38 4.11 7.95
CA PHE A 110 0.08 4.26 7.97
C PHE A 110 0.69 4.32 6.57
N HIS A 111 0.09 3.67 5.58
CA HIS A 111 0.48 3.85 4.18
C HIS A 111 0.33 5.31 3.75
N ASN A 112 -0.81 5.92 4.03
CA ASN A 112 -1.07 7.32 3.70
C ASN A 112 -0.19 8.29 4.51
N ILE A 113 0.09 7.99 5.77
CA ILE A 113 1.06 8.76 6.58
C ILE A 113 2.43 8.72 5.93
N GLY A 114 2.92 7.54 5.53
CA GLY A 114 4.21 7.39 4.86
C GLY A 114 4.30 8.18 3.55
N GLN A 115 3.25 8.14 2.73
CA GLN A 115 3.17 8.93 1.51
C GLN A 115 3.17 10.43 1.79
N THR A 116 2.42 10.88 2.80
CA THR A 116 2.36 12.30 3.17
C THR A 116 3.73 12.80 3.64
N LEU A 117 4.46 12.01 4.42
CA LEU A 117 5.83 12.37 4.85
C LEU A 117 6.75 12.59 3.64
N VAL A 118 6.70 11.70 2.65
CA VAL A 118 7.48 11.86 1.41
C VAL A 118 7.03 13.09 0.63
N ALA A 119 5.71 13.31 0.53
CA ALA A 119 5.15 14.48 -0.15
C ALA A 119 5.62 15.80 0.51
N MET A 120 5.60 15.85 1.83
CA MET A 120 6.11 17.02 2.59
C MET A 120 7.58 17.27 2.35
N TRP A 121 8.36 16.19 2.27
CA TRP A 121 9.81 16.30 2.04
C TRP A 121 10.16 16.73 0.62
N LEU A 122 9.42 16.25 -0.39
CA LEU A 122 9.68 16.55 -1.81
C LEU A 122 9.00 17.82 -2.30
N LEU A 123 7.77 18.08 -1.85
CA LEU A 123 6.89 19.15 -2.36
C LEU A 123 6.66 20.28 -1.38
N GLY A 124 7.12 20.12 -0.13
CA GLY A 124 6.96 21.11 0.94
C GLY A 124 5.70 20.90 1.80
N THR A 125 5.61 21.69 2.86
CA THR A 125 4.58 21.55 3.91
C THR A 125 3.15 21.85 3.46
N ASN A 126 2.97 22.54 2.33
CA ASN A 126 1.64 22.83 1.76
C ASN A 126 0.86 21.56 1.40
N THR A 127 1.55 20.41 1.23
CA THR A 127 0.90 19.12 1.00
C THR A 127 0.10 18.60 2.19
N MET A 128 0.28 19.18 3.38
CA MET A 128 -0.52 18.87 4.57
C MET A 128 -2.03 19.09 4.39
N TYR A 129 -2.43 19.98 3.48
CA TYR A 129 -3.85 20.18 3.16
C TYR A 129 -4.55 18.93 2.66
N TYR A 130 -3.82 18.02 2.02
CA TYR A 130 -4.36 16.75 1.51
C TYR A 130 -4.39 15.63 2.57
N PHE A 131 -3.75 15.83 3.71
CA PHE A 131 -3.63 14.81 4.75
C PHE A 131 -4.99 14.34 5.31
N PRO A 132 -5.96 15.20 5.64
CA PRO A 132 -7.28 14.75 6.09
C PRO A 132 -7.98 13.88 5.03
N LEU A 133 -7.92 14.28 3.76
CA LEU A 133 -8.51 13.52 2.65
C LEU A 133 -7.87 12.13 2.54
N LEU A 134 -6.55 12.06 2.66
CA LEU A 134 -5.81 10.79 2.60
C LEU A 134 -6.12 9.89 3.80
N LEU A 135 -6.29 10.46 4.99
CA LEU A 135 -6.69 9.68 6.16
C LEU A 135 -8.10 9.09 5.99
N PHE A 136 -9.06 9.91 5.57
CA PHE A 136 -10.42 9.43 5.30
C PHE A 136 -10.45 8.36 4.23
N SER A 137 -9.75 8.55 3.14
CA SER A 137 -9.67 7.55 2.07
C SER A 137 -9.01 6.25 2.54
N GLY A 138 -7.97 6.33 3.37
CA GLY A 138 -7.31 5.17 3.97
C GLY A 138 -8.21 4.39 4.91
N ILE A 139 -9.00 5.08 5.73
CA ILE A 139 -9.98 4.44 6.62
C ILE A 139 -11.07 3.74 5.78
N ILE A 140 -11.62 4.42 4.79
CA ILE A 140 -12.64 3.83 3.91
C ILE A 140 -12.08 2.62 3.16
N ALA A 141 -10.92 2.76 2.55
CA ALA A 141 -10.25 1.65 1.87
C ALA A 141 -10.01 0.47 2.84
N GLY A 142 -9.51 0.74 4.04
CA GLY A 142 -9.27 -0.26 5.06
C GLY A 142 -10.52 -0.99 5.55
N ILE A 143 -11.67 -0.31 5.60
CA ILE A 143 -12.96 -0.92 5.98
C ILE A 143 -13.53 -1.77 4.84
N LEU A 144 -13.39 -1.32 3.59
CA LEU A 144 -13.87 -2.05 2.42
C LEU A 144 -13.11 -3.35 2.14
N ILE A 145 -11.96 -3.49 2.73
CA ILE A 145 -11.11 -4.69 2.71
C ILE A 145 -11.56 -5.72 3.75
#